data_2b2094de762116104e0c953a6b18d3a0
#
_entry.id   2b2094de762116104e0c953a6b18d3a0
#
_cell.length_a   1.000
_cell.length_b   1.000
_cell.length_c   1.000
_cell.angle_alpha   90.00
_cell.angle_beta   90.00
_cell.angle_gamma   90.00
#
_symmetry.space_group_name_H-M   'P 1'
#
loop_
_entity.id
_entity.type
_entity.pdbx_description
1 polymer ?
#
loop_
_entity_poly.entity_id
_entity_poly.type
_entity_poly.pdbx_seq_one_letter_code
_entity_poly.pdbx_strand_id
1 'polypeptide(L)'
;MIRFFSRRLFLKGTVVTLGTLAVNGFSISGHAAPGNVLTAYFSWSGNTRGIARRLHQKIGGELVEIELVTPYSEDYNTCLEQAKRDQERAARPELKTRITDMARYDVVFLGYPNWWATIPMPIASFLEQYDFSGKTIVPFVSHGGGRLGQSVTDIAKLCPSSRILEALSVRYSGGSSLSGDMDAWLGRIGIRS
;
A
#
# COMPACT_ATOMS: atom_id res chain seq x y z
N MET A 1 2.46 86.20 -7.36
CA MET A 1 1.80 85.24 -8.30
C MET A 1 2.21 83.88 -7.90
N ILE A 2 1.47 83.19 -7.00
CA ILE A 2 1.85 81.89 -6.41
C ILE A 2 0.75 80.92 -6.79
N ARG A 3 1.13 79.89 -7.58
CA ARG A 3 0.24 78.81 -8.01
C ARG A 3 0.28 77.67 -6.99
N PHE A 4 -0.88 77.36 -6.42
CA PHE A 4 -1.12 76.22 -5.56
C PHE A 4 -1.24 74.94 -6.42
N PHE A 5 -0.37 73.96 -6.20
CA PHE A 5 -0.52 72.61 -6.74
C PHE A 5 -1.18 71.68 -5.72
N SER A 6 -2.39 71.26 -6.04
CA SER A 6 -3.15 70.29 -5.26
C SER A 6 -2.58 68.88 -5.52
N ARG A 7 -2.07 68.23 -4.47
CA ARG A 7 -1.67 66.83 -4.52
C ARG A 7 -2.86 65.96 -4.19
N ARG A 8 -3.39 65.26 -5.20
CA ARG A 8 -4.38 64.20 -4.97
C ARG A 8 -3.64 62.93 -4.52
N LEU A 9 -3.93 62.52 -3.31
CA LEU A 9 -3.43 61.27 -2.71
C LEU A 9 -4.28 60.11 -3.25
N PHE A 10 -3.65 59.24 -4.08
CA PHE A 10 -4.25 58.00 -4.53
C PHE A 10 -3.97 56.91 -3.47
N LEU A 11 -4.99 56.57 -2.67
CA LEU A 11 -4.97 55.34 -1.87
C LEU A 11 -5.04 54.15 -2.80
N LYS A 12 -3.93 53.44 -2.96
CA LYS A 12 -3.92 52.10 -3.56
C LYS A 12 -4.39 51.09 -2.50
N GLY A 13 -5.64 50.68 -2.60
CA GLY A 13 -6.18 49.59 -1.80
C GLY A 13 -5.50 48.27 -2.25
N THR A 14 -4.72 47.68 -1.37
CA THR A 14 -4.18 46.33 -1.57
C THR A 14 -5.28 45.32 -1.25
N VAL A 15 -5.86 44.72 -2.26
CA VAL A 15 -6.79 43.60 -2.10
C VAL A 15 -5.92 42.40 -1.75
N VAL A 16 -5.94 41.98 -0.48
CA VAL A 16 -5.38 40.70 -0.03
C VAL A 16 -6.37 39.59 -0.44
N THR A 17 -6.10 38.93 -1.53
CA THR A 17 -6.84 37.73 -1.88
C THR A 17 -6.34 36.62 -0.95
N LEU A 18 -7.16 36.20 0.01
CA LEU A 18 -6.96 34.95 0.72
C LEU A 18 -7.08 33.80 -0.30
N GLY A 19 -5.94 33.31 -0.71
CA GLY A 19 -5.87 32.07 -1.46
C GLY A 19 -6.33 30.92 -0.57
N THR A 20 -7.53 30.41 -0.78
CA THR A 20 -7.94 29.11 -0.28
C THR A 20 -6.98 28.08 -0.86
N LEU A 21 -6.10 27.53 -0.01
CA LEU A 21 -5.35 26.31 -0.32
C LEU A 21 -6.39 25.21 -0.54
N ALA A 22 -6.74 24.96 -1.80
CA ALA A 22 -7.45 23.76 -2.17
C ALA A 22 -6.53 22.58 -1.81
N VAL A 23 -6.85 21.92 -0.70
CA VAL A 23 -6.32 20.59 -0.42
C VAL A 23 -6.84 19.73 -1.57
N ASN A 24 -5.99 19.47 -2.55
CA ASN A 24 -6.29 18.51 -3.60
C ASN A 24 -6.43 17.13 -2.92
N GLY A 25 -7.62 16.89 -2.38
CA GLY A 25 -8.07 15.55 -2.09
C GLY A 25 -8.07 14.81 -3.41
N PHE A 26 -7.10 13.93 -3.61
CA PHE A 26 -7.10 13.00 -4.72
C PHE A 26 -8.29 12.04 -4.49
N SER A 27 -9.47 12.48 -4.91
CA SER A 27 -10.61 11.58 -5.07
C SER A 27 -10.23 10.63 -6.20
N ILE A 28 -10.00 9.34 -5.88
CA ILE A 28 -10.08 8.28 -6.86
C ILE A 28 -11.57 8.20 -7.23
N SER A 29 -12.06 9.24 -7.92
CA SER A 29 -13.41 9.31 -8.48
C SER A 29 -13.39 8.60 -9.81
N GLY A 30 -13.81 7.38 -9.79
CA GLY A 30 -13.92 6.54 -10.95
C GLY A 30 -13.60 5.12 -10.51
N HIS A 31 -14.34 4.17 -10.98
CA HIS A 31 -13.88 2.79 -11.00
C HIS A 31 -12.47 2.84 -11.58
N ALA A 32 -11.45 2.55 -10.77
CA ALA A 32 -10.12 2.31 -11.33
C ALA A 32 -10.35 1.30 -12.45
N ALA A 33 -10.03 1.68 -13.69
CA ALA A 33 -10.21 0.76 -14.80
C ALA A 33 -9.48 -0.53 -14.42
N PRO A 34 -10.05 -1.74 -14.68
CA PRO A 34 -9.49 -3.02 -14.24
C PRO A 34 -8.01 -3.23 -14.53
N GLY A 35 -7.38 -2.37 -15.34
CA GLY A 35 -5.99 -2.40 -15.73
C GLY A 35 -4.99 -1.72 -14.77
N ASN A 36 -5.43 -0.80 -13.91
CA ASN A 36 -4.53 0.04 -13.10
C ASN A 36 -4.36 -0.43 -11.65
N VAL A 37 -4.99 -1.53 -11.26
CA VAL A 37 -4.95 -2.10 -9.92
C VAL A 37 -4.29 -3.47 -9.94
N LEU A 38 -3.28 -3.64 -9.11
CA LEU A 38 -2.65 -4.92 -8.83
C LEU A 38 -2.93 -5.33 -7.39
N THR A 39 -3.37 -6.56 -7.16
CA THR A 39 -3.34 -7.21 -5.85
C THR A 39 -2.22 -8.25 -5.86
N ALA A 40 -1.06 -7.89 -5.31
CA ALA A 40 0.09 -8.78 -5.15
C ALA A 40 0.14 -9.28 -3.70
N TYR A 41 0.37 -10.57 -3.50
CA TYR A 41 0.42 -11.11 -2.14
C TYR A 41 1.36 -12.32 -2.02
N PHE A 42 1.96 -12.47 -0.84
CA PHE A 42 2.64 -13.68 -0.40
C PHE A 42 1.79 -14.40 0.65
N SER A 43 1.68 -15.72 0.54
CA SER A 43 0.91 -16.52 1.49
C SER A 43 1.53 -17.90 1.71
N TRP A 44 1.91 -18.21 2.96
CA TRP A 44 2.39 -19.54 3.32
C TRP A 44 1.26 -20.47 3.76
N SER A 45 0.42 -20.03 4.73
CA SER A 45 -0.65 -20.84 5.31
C SER A 45 -1.98 -20.78 4.56
N GLY A 46 -2.09 -19.96 3.49
CA GLY A 46 -3.34 -19.71 2.78
C GLY A 46 -4.20 -18.57 3.35
N ASN A 47 -3.91 -18.06 4.55
CA ASN A 47 -4.71 -16.98 5.15
C ASN A 47 -4.68 -15.71 4.28
N THR A 48 -3.50 -15.22 3.93
CA THR A 48 -3.36 -14.03 3.07
C THR A 48 -3.97 -14.26 1.69
N ARG A 49 -3.81 -15.46 1.11
CA ARG A 49 -4.45 -15.83 -0.17
C ARG A 49 -5.98 -15.71 -0.09
N GLY A 50 -6.58 -16.19 0.99
CA GLY A 50 -8.02 -16.09 1.20
C GLY A 50 -8.50 -14.63 1.28
N ILE A 51 -7.75 -13.77 1.98
CA ILE A 51 -8.02 -12.33 2.07
C ILE A 51 -7.85 -11.66 0.70
N ALA A 52 -6.75 -11.94 -0.02
CA ALA A 52 -6.46 -11.38 -1.33
C ALA A 52 -7.54 -11.68 -2.37
N ARG A 53 -8.03 -12.93 -2.41
CA ARG A 53 -9.11 -13.33 -3.32
C ARG A 53 -10.41 -12.57 -3.04
N ARG A 54 -10.79 -12.42 -1.76
CA ARG A 54 -12.00 -11.67 -1.38
C ARG A 54 -11.86 -10.18 -1.70
N LEU A 55 -10.69 -9.61 -1.47
CA LEU A 55 -10.40 -8.23 -1.83
C LEU A 55 -10.49 -8.02 -3.35
N HIS A 56 -9.83 -8.90 -4.13
CA HIS A 56 -9.89 -8.86 -5.60
C HIS A 56 -11.33 -8.97 -6.14
N GLN A 57 -12.20 -9.79 -5.53
CA GLN A 57 -13.61 -9.86 -5.91
C GLN A 57 -14.35 -8.52 -5.73
N LYS A 58 -13.93 -7.70 -4.77
CA LYS A 58 -14.53 -6.39 -4.50
C LYS A 58 -14.00 -5.28 -5.40
N ILE A 59 -12.71 -5.27 -5.66
CA ILE A 59 -12.04 -4.14 -6.32
C ILE A 59 -11.62 -4.42 -7.77
N GLY A 60 -11.63 -5.69 -8.20
CA GLY A 60 -11.16 -6.09 -9.54
C GLY A 60 -9.64 -5.94 -9.71
N GLY A 61 -9.23 -5.68 -10.93
CA GLY A 61 -7.81 -5.55 -11.30
C GLY A 61 -7.12 -6.88 -11.58
N GLU A 62 -5.81 -6.96 -11.37
CA GLU A 62 -5.03 -8.20 -11.50
C GLU A 62 -4.69 -8.77 -10.12
N LEU A 63 -4.73 -10.10 -10.00
CA LEU A 63 -4.40 -10.83 -8.78
C LEU A 63 -3.17 -11.71 -9.01
N VAL A 64 -2.09 -11.46 -8.27
CA VAL A 64 -0.82 -12.16 -8.43
C VAL A 64 -0.33 -12.69 -7.08
N GLU A 65 -0.02 -13.98 -7.01
CA GLU A 65 0.67 -14.57 -5.88
C GLU A 65 2.19 -14.45 -6.05
N ILE A 66 2.86 -13.94 -5.03
CA ILE A 66 4.32 -13.86 -4.97
C ILE A 66 4.83 -15.23 -4.56
N GLU A 67 5.38 -15.96 -5.52
CA GLU A 67 5.95 -17.30 -5.33
C GLU A 67 7.48 -17.25 -5.31
N LEU A 68 8.07 -18.10 -4.48
CA LEU A 68 9.51 -18.29 -4.40
C LEU A 68 9.99 -19.39 -5.36
N VAL A 69 11.21 -19.26 -5.87
CA VAL A 69 11.91 -20.34 -6.57
C VAL A 69 12.16 -21.50 -5.60
N THR A 70 12.58 -21.20 -4.38
CA THR A 70 12.74 -22.17 -3.29
C THR A 70 11.77 -21.85 -2.17
N PRO A 71 10.63 -22.56 -2.06
CA PRO A 71 9.64 -22.31 -1.01
C PRO A 71 10.18 -22.56 0.39
N TYR A 72 9.60 -21.89 1.38
CA TYR A 72 9.80 -22.25 2.79
C TYR A 72 9.22 -23.63 3.08
N SER A 73 9.75 -24.27 4.13
CA SER A 73 9.26 -25.58 4.60
C SER A 73 7.75 -25.56 4.87
N GLU A 74 7.09 -26.67 4.58
CA GLU A 74 5.68 -26.89 4.97
C GLU A 74 5.54 -27.16 6.47
N ASP A 75 6.63 -27.62 7.14
CA ASP A 75 6.65 -27.74 8.60
C ASP A 75 6.72 -26.36 9.25
N TYR A 76 5.79 -26.10 10.16
CA TYR A 76 5.63 -24.77 10.78
C TYR A 76 6.88 -24.31 11.53
N ASN A 77 7.50 -25.17 12.34
CA ASN A 77 8.65 -24.78 13.15
C ASN A 77 9.87 -24.51 12.27
N THR A 78 10.09 -25.37 11.29
CA THR A 78 11.17 -25.19 10.31
C THR A 78 10.97 -23.90 9.51
N CYS A 79 9.76 -23.60 9.07
CA CYS A 79 9.42 -22.34 8.39
C CYS A 79 9.69 -21.11 9.27
N LEU A 80 9.31 -21.16 10.55
CA LEU A 80 9.57 -20.07 11.51
C LEU A 80 11.07 -19.77 11.63
N GLU A 81 11.90 -20.83 11.76
CA GLU A 81 13.36 -20.69 11.85
C GLU A 81 13.97 -20.17 10.54
N GLN A 82 13.50 -20.67 9.39
CA GLN A 82 13.94 -20.17 8.09
C GLN A 82 13.62 -18.69 7.92
N ALA A 83 12.38 -18.30 8.22
CA ALA A 83 11.92 -16.91 8.14
C ALA A 83 12.70 -15.98 9.07
N LYS A 84 13.02 -16.44 10.29
CA LYS A 84 13.82 -15.69 11.24
C LYS A 84 15.24 -15.48 10.74
N ARG A 85 15.91 -16.53 10.29
CA ARG A 85 17.26 -16.44 9.70
C ARG A 85 17.28 -15.50 8.49
N ASP A 86 16.26 -15.56 7.63
CA ASP A 86 16.17 -14.69 6.47
C ASP A 86 16.01 -13.22 6.87
N GLN A 87 15.20 -12.94 7.89
CA GLN A 87 15.05 -11.59 8.42
C GLN A 87 16.36 -11.07 9.04
N GLU A 88 17.03 -11.86 9.89
CA GLU A 88 18.28 -11.48 10.58
C GLU A 88 19.41 -11.11 9.62
N ARG A 89 19.48 -11.78 8.46
CA ARG A 89 20.47 -11.49 7.42
C ARG A 89 19.97 -10.59 6.31
N ALA A 90 18.76 -10.01 6.46
CA ALA A 90 18.11 -9.21 5.44
C ALA A 90 18.10 -9.89 4.05
N ALA A 91 17.79 -11.19 4.01
CA ALA A 91 17.79 -11.99 2.78
C ALA A 91 16.83 -11.45 1.73
N ARG A 92 17.18 -11.71 0.47
CA ARG A 92 16.30 -11.43 -0.68
C ARG A 92 16.09 -12.74 -1.44
N PRO A 93 15.15 -13.60 -0.95
CA PRO A 93 14.85 -14.85 -1.62
C PRO A 93 14.42 -14.60 -3.07
N GLU A 94 14.89 -15.49 -3.96
CA GLU A 94 14.57 -15.39 -5.38
C GLU A 94 13.09 -15.66 -5.63
N LEU A 95 12.44 -14.76 -6.38
CA LEU A 95 11.04 -14.87 -6.74
C LEU A 95 10.89 -15.61 -8.08
N LYS A 96 9.99 -16.56 -8.11
CA LYS A 96 9.51 -17.20 -9.34
C LYS A 96 8.57 -16.27 -10.09
N THR A 97 7.77 -15.52 -9.35
CA THR A 97 6.80 -14.54 -9.90
C THR A 97 7.50 -13.43 -10.64
N ARG A 98 7.00 -13.12 -11.85
CA ARG A 98 7.44 -11.98 -12.67
C ARG A 98 6.24 -11.18 -13.13
N ILE A 99 6.29 -9.86 -12.94
CA ILE A 99 5.32 -8.91 -13.51
C ILE A 99 6.00 -8.22 -14.67
N THR A 100 5.47 -8.44 -15.87
CA THR A 100 6.09 -7.99 -17.12
C THR A 100 6.06 -6.45 -17.25
N ASP A 101 4.98 -5.83 -16.80
CA ASP A 101 4.77 -4.37 -16.90
C ASP A 101 4.22 -3.83 -15.58
N MET A 102 5.13 -3.56 -14.62
CA MET A 102 4.76 -2.94 -13.34
C MET A 102 4.33 -1.47 -13.53
N ALA A 103 4.78 -0.82 -14.59
CA ALA A 103 4.50 0.59 -14.83
C ALA A 103 3.01 0.88 -15.05
N ARG A 104 2.25 -0.09 -15.56
CA ARG A 104 0.82 0.07 -15.83
C ARG A 104 -0.07 0.19 -14.59
N TYR A 105 0.44 -0.18 -13.39
CA TYR A 105 -0.34 -0.12 -12.16
C TYR A 105 -0.09 1.17 -11.40
N ASP A 106 -1.16 1.86 -11.03
CA ASP A 106 -1.12 3.06 -10.19
C ASP A 106 -1.30 2.69 -8.71
N VAL A 107 -2.09 1.64 -8.44
CA VAL A 107 -2.44 1.17 -7.10
C VAL A 107 -2.03 -0.29 -6.94
N VAL A 108 -1.25 -0.58 -5.91
CA VAL A 108 -0.80 -1.93 -5.57
C VAL A 108 -1.29 -2.30 -4.18
N PHE A 109 -2.28 -3.18 -4.09
CA PHE A 109 -2.64 -3.83 -2.85
C PHE A 109 -1.60 -4.91 -2.55
N LEU A 110 -0.93 -4.77 -1.41
CA LEU A 110 0.18 -5.64 -1.03
C LEU A 110 -0.18 -6.48 0.18
N GLY A 111 -0.35 -7.79 -0.02
CA GLY A 111 -0.78 -8.74 0.99
C GLY A 111 0.35 -9.60 1.54
N TYR A 112 0.41 -9.78 2.87
CA TYR A 112 1.42 -10.63 3.49
C TYR A 112 1.03 -11.08 4.90
N PRO A 113 1.59 -12.21 5.39
CA PRO A 113 1.52 -12.54 6.80
C PRO A 113 2.52 -11.70 7.59
N ASN A 114 2.13 -11.26 8.79
CA ASN A 114 3.10 -10.66 9.72
C ASN A 114 4.03 -11.76 10.26
N TRP A 115 5.28 -11.74 9.83
CA TRP A 115 6.33 -12.64 10.28
C TRP A 115 7.38 -11.89 11.10
N TRP A 116 7.61 -12.35 12.33
CA TRP A 116 8.59 -11.74 13.24
C TRP A 116 8.43 -10.21 13.36
N ALA A 117 7.17 -9.75 13.50
CA ALA A 117 6.76 -8.37 13.65
C ALA A 117 7.03 -7.45 12.45
N THR A 118 7.27 -8.01 11.26
CA THR A 118 7.46 -7.22 10.03
C THR A 118 6.98 -7.96 8.77
N ILE A 119 7.37 -7.45 7.59
CA ILE A 119 7.15 -8.10 6.30
C ILE A 119 8.02 -9.35 6.17
N PRO A 120 7.52 -10.43 5.54
CA PRO A 120 8.36 -11.55 5.12
C PRO A 120 9.39 -11.12 4.06
N MET A 121 10.54 -11.76 4.04
CA MET A 121 11.61 -11.41 3.09
C MET A 121 11.22 -11.54 1.60
N PRO A 122 10.32 -12.46 1.17
CA PRO A 122 9.75 -12.44 -0.18
C PRO A 122 9.09 -11.11 -0.56
N ILE A 123 8.45 -10.42 0.39
CA ILE A 123 7.87 -9.10 0.16
C ILE A 123 8.98 -8.05 -0.04
N ALA A 124 10.04 -8.10 0.74
CA ALA A 124 11.19 -7.22 0.54
C ALA A 124 11.83 -7.43 -0.85
N SER A 125 12.01 -8.71 -1.26
CA SER A 125 12.47 -9.04 -2.62
C SER A 125 11.56 -8.44 -3.70
N PHE A 126 10.24 -8.54 -3.52
CA PHE A 126 9.26 -8.01 -4.46
C PHE A 126 9.32 -6.48 -4.56
N LEU A 127 9.41 -5.80 -3.42
CA LEU A 127 9.46 -4.34 -3.38
C LEU A 127 10.75 -3.77 -3.99
N GLU A 128 11.86 -4.50 -3.90
CA GLU A 128 13.13 -4.08 -4.52
C GLU A 128 13.26 -4.49 -5.99
N GLN A 129 12.44 -5.45 -6.45
CA GLN A 129 12.49 -5.94 -7.84
C GLN A 129 11.87 -4.95 -8.84
N TYR A 130 10.96 -4.08 -8.39
CA TYR A 130 10.20 -3.18 -9.25
C TYR A 130 10.26 -1.73 -8.76
N ASP A 131 10.03 -0.80 -9.68
CA ASP A 131 9.89 0.63 -9.34
C ASP A 131 8.46 0.94 -8.87
N PHE A 132 8.33 1.35 -7.61
CA PHE A 132 7.09 1.79 -6.99
C PHE A 132 6.96 3.32 -6.89
N SER A 133 7.90 4.08 -7.48
CA SER A 133 7.86 5.55 -7.44
C SER A 133 6.55 6.10 -8.00
N GLY A 134 5.91 7.00 -7.26
CA GLY A 134 4.62 7.60 -7.62
C GLY A 134 3.41 6.69 -7.48
N LYS A 135 3.58 5.39 -7.17
CA LYS A 135 2.47 4.45 -6.97
C LYS A 135 1.89 4.56 -5.57
N THR A 136 0.63 4.15 -5.44
CA THR A 136 -0.04 4.00 -4.15
C THR A 136 0.06 2.53 -3.71
N ILE A 137 0.70 2.26 -2.56
CA ILE A 137 0.76 0.94 -1.93
C ILE A 137 -0.30 0.88 -0.84
N VAL A 138 -1.11 -0.17 -0.87
CA VAL A 138 -2.21 -0.40 0.08
C VAL A 138 -1.99 -1.74 0.78
N PRO A 139 -1.35 -1.75 1.97
CA PRO A 139 -1.02 -2.99 2.65
C PRO A 139 -2.25 -3.69 3.24
N PHE A 140 -2.27 -5.03 3.21
CA PHE A 140 -3.17 -5.84 4.01
C PHE A 140 -2.44 -7.03 4.61
N VAL A 141 -2.66 -7.26 5.90
CA VAL A 141 -1.80 -8.12 6.72
C VAL A 141 -2.62 -9.20 7.40
N SER A 142 -2.27 -10.46 7.22
CA SER A 142 -2.76 -11.55 8.05
C SER A 142 -1.83 -11.77 9.25
N HIS A 143 -2.37 -12.04 10.44
CA HIS A 143 -1.56 -12.23 11.64
C HIS A 143 -2.22 -13.15 12.68
N GLY A 144 -1.41 -13.77 13.54
CA GLY A 144 -1.88 -14.56 14.68
C GLY A 144 -2.14 -13.76 15.96
N GLY A 145 -1.77 -12.47 15.99
CA GLY A 145 -1.87 -11.58 17.16
C GLY A 145 -0.96 -10.33 17.07
N GLY A 146 0.11 -10.39 16.28
CA GLY A 146 1.12 -9.33 16.16
C GLY A 146 0.66 -8.10 15.37
N ARG A 147 -0.56 -8.10 14.80
CA ARG A 147 -1.10 -7.00 13.99
C ARG A 147 -0.13 -6.58 12.88
N LEU A 148 0.11 -5.27 12.71
CA LEU A 148 0.98 -4.71 11.66
C LEU A 148 2.47 -4.81 12.03
N GLY A 149 2.81 -4.80 13.33
CA GLY A 149 4.20 -4.70 13.77
C GLY A 149 4.90 -3.50 13.14
N GLN A 150 6.12 -3.71 12.61
CA GLN A 150 6.91 -2.70 11.90
C GLN A 150 6.69 -2.72 10.37
N SER A 151 5.82 -3.61 9.88
CA SER A 151 5.73 -3.93 8.46
C SER A 151 5.46 -2.71 7.55
N VAL A 152 4.57 -1.81 7.96
CA VAL A 152 4.26 -0.59 7.18
C VAL A 152 5.48 0.36 7.15
N THR A 153 6.19 0.50 8.27
CA THR A 153 7.42 1.29 8.35
C THR A 153 8.51 0.72 7.45
N ASP A 154 8.64 -0.60 7.38
CA ASP A 154 9.66 -1.24 6.55
C ASP A 154 9.31 -1.16 5.06
N ILE A 155 8.02 -1.23 4.68
CA ILE A 155 7.56 -0.90 3.31
C ILE A 155 7.93 0.55 2.96
N ALA A 156 7.70 1.50 3.87
CA ALA A 156 8.02 2.91 3.63
C ALA A 156 9.52 3.15 3.40
N LYS A 157 10.38 2.41 4.11
CA LYS A 157 11.84 2.46 3.89
C LYS A 157 12.25 1.91 2.54
N LEU A 158 11.61 0.81 2.09
CA LEU A 158 11.91 0.19 0.80
C LEU A 158 11.34 0.96 -0.39
N CYS A 159 10.23 1.67 -0.19
CA CYS A 159 9.53 2.42 -1.23
C CYS A 159 9.32 3.90 -0.82
N PRO A 160 10.40 4.68 -0.64
CA PRO A 160 10.30 6.04 -0.07
C PRO A 160 9.59 7.04 -0.99
N SER A 161 9.48 6.75 -2.27
CA SER A 161 8.79 7.58 -3.27
C SER A 161 7.36 7.13 -3.56
N SER A 162 6.83 6.18 -2.78
CA SER A 162 5.45 5.69 -2.89
C SER A 162 4.55 6.35 -1.86
N ARG A 163 3.26 6.43 -2.18
CA ARG A 163 2.22 6.77 -1.20
C ARG A 163 1.72 5.50 -0.53
N ILE A 164 1.84 5.39 0.79
CA ILE A 164 1.31 4.25 1.54
C ILE A 164 0.02 4.65 2.23
N LEU A 165 -1.07 3.89 2.00
CA LEU A 165 -2.36 4.11 2.65
C LEU A 165 -2.49 3.30 3.94
N GLU A 166 -3.58 3.56 4.69
CA GLU A 166 -3.93 2.78 5.90
C GLU A 166 -3.98 1.28 5.59
N ALA A 167 -3.27 0.50 6.39
CA ALA A 167 -3.21 -0.94 6.22
C ALA A 167 -4.41 -1.66 6.84
N LEU A 168 -4.94 -2.68 6.15
CA LEU A 168 -5.92 -3.62 6.74
C LEU A 168 -5.18 -4.66 7.57
N SER A 169 -5.57 -4.80 8.85
CA SER A 169 -5.02 -5.79 9.78
C SER A 169 -6.05 -6.88 10.07
N VAL A 170 -5.77 -8.10 9.65
CA VAL A 170 -6.71 -9.24 9.70
C VAL A 170 -6.16 -10.36 10.55
N ARG A 171 -6.88 -10.77 11.59
CA ARG A 171 -6.48 -11.92 12.39
C ARG A 171 -6.79 -13.22 11.64
N TYR A 172 -5.74 -14.03 11.37
CA TYR A 172 -5.82 -15.25 10.55
C TYR A 172 -6.45 -14.96 9.18
N SER A 173 -7.59 -15.58 8.87
CA SER A 173 -8.35 -15.39 7.63
C SER A 173 -9.53 -14.40 7.76
N GLY A 174 -9.73 -13.79 8.94
CA GLY A 174 -10.75 -12.77 9.21
C GLY A 174 -12.16 -13.29 9.47
N GLY A 175 -12.44 -14.58 9.28
CA GLY A 175 -13.74 -15.17 9.57
C GLY A 175 -14.92 -14.53 8.81
N SER A 176 -16.10 -14.49 9.46
CA SER A 176 -17.34 -13.97 8.88
C SER A 176 -17.40 -12.44 8.80
N SER A 177 -16.67 -11.72 9.65
CA SER A 177 -16.65 -10.24 9.65
C SER A 177 -15.81 -9.64 8.52
N LEU A 178 -14.93 -10.42 7.90
CA LEU A 178 -13.92 -9.91 6.95
C LEU A 178 -14.51 -9.06 5.82
N SER A 179 -15.68 -9.45 5.29
CA SER A 179 -16.29 -8.68 4.19
C SER A 179 -16.70 -7.27 4.65
N GLY A 180 -17.36 -7.15 5.80
CA GLY A 180 -17.72 -5.85 6.36
C GLY A 180 -16.51 -5.00 6.78
N ASP A 181 -15.49 -5.65 7.35
CA ASP A 181 -14.24 -4.98 7.74
C ASP A 181 -13.52 -4.40 6.50
N MET A 182 -13.50 -5.16 5.38
CA MET A 182 -12.96 -4.70 4.10
C MET A 182 -13.75 -3.51 3.54
N ASP A 183 -15.09 -3.57 3.55
CA ASP A 183 -15.92 -2.48 3.03
C ASP A 183 -15.70 -1.19 3.82
N ALA A 184 -15.67 -1.28 5.15
CA ALA A 184 -15.38 -0.17 6.01
C ALA A 184 -13.96 0.41 5.78
N TRP A 185 -12.97 -0.46 5.61
CA TRP A 185 -11.59 -0.07 5.32
C TRP A 185 -11.45 0.60 3.95
N LEU A 186 -12.01 -0.01 2.89
CA LEU A 186 -11.99 0.56 1.53
C LEU A 186 -12.64 1.96 1.53
N GLY A 187 -13.76 2.13 2.24
CA GLY A 187 -14.41 3.43 2.41
C GLY A 187 -13.50 4.46 3.08
N ARG A 188 -12.76 4.09 4.15
CA ARG A 188 -11.82 5.00 4.84
C ARG A 188 -10.66 5.44 3.98
N ILE A 189 -10.13 4.55 3.15
CA ILE A 189 -9.01 4.87 2.23
C ILE A 189 -9.46 5.50 0.92
N GLY A 190 -10.78 5.74 0.73
CA GLY A 190 -11.33 6.42 -0.44
C GLY A 190 -11.41 5.55 -1.69
N ILE A 191 -11.38 4.22 -1.55
CA ILE A 191 -11.54 3.27 -2.66
C ILE A 191 -12.97 2.71 -2.60
N ARG A 192 -13.71 2.86 -3.70
CA ARG A 192 -15.07 2.32 -3.82
C ARG A 192 -15.02 0.96 -4.50
N SER A 193 -15.69 -0.01 -3.88
CA SER A 193 -15.95 -1.35 -4.45
C SER A 193 -17.12 -1.32 -5.41
#